data_cfa80b69d2004c108f97805282aa2ee0
#
_entry.id   cfa80b69d2004c108f97805282aa2ee0
#
_cell.length_a   1.000
_cell.length_b   1.000
_cell.length_c   1.000
_cell.angle_alpha   90.00
_cell.angle_beta   90.00
_cell.angle_gamma   90.00
#
_symmetry.space_group_name_H-M   'P 1'
#
loop_
_entity.id
_entity.type
_entity.pdbx_description
1 polymer ?
#
loop_
_entity_poly.entity_id
_entity_poly.type
_entity_poly.pdbx_seq_one_letter_code
_entity_poly.pdbx_strand_id
1 'polypeptide(L)'
;MDPALERLTIDPLTQQPSSACHPGGQWLNDPTGATVSQACSPDQGAFKRLMSQYGFALAPTAMHSARTTGYGGFHLSLESDYTGISSDKSYWKLGTQGAVDPSNGSSSTRNASPQSLLQLYSLKFRKSFGFGLEMTGIVGFMPKTSIISGGADVRLSLLEGFRTGVGGIVPDVAVGGGVRTITGTPQFQMTVASLDAQVSKPLPIQDSSVLTPYLGYQYLWMFADSGLIDLTPGTDALRYCNYAGQNVPGNTDQGQNKIPDNGQPVCKGGSQADFNNNVVFKPARLERHRLIFGLNYRYEMVMLGGQFLVDAVPPADAQNDDADKQALKDEARQFTLSFELGAMF
;
A
#
# COMPACT_ATOMS: atom_id res chain seq x y z
N MET A 1 1.20 -11.01 -3.56
CA MET A 1 0.69 -10.00 -4.51
C MET A 1 1.66 -8.80 -4.52
N ASP A 2 2.89 -9.05 -4.98
CA ASP A 2 3.85 -7.95 -5.14
C ASP A 2 3.33 -6.94 -6.17
N PRO A 3 3.59 -5.66 -5.96
CA PRO A 3 3.26 -4.63 -6.92
C PRO A 3 3.96 -4.85 -8.26
N ALA A 4 3.29 -4.46 -9.35
CA ALA A 4 3.77 -4.56 -10.73
C ALA A 4 3.26 -3.34 -11.50
N LEU A 5 3.75 -2.16 -11.10
CA LEU A 5 3.28 -0.87 -11.61
C LEU A 5 3.59 -0.65 -13.09
N GLU A 6 4.55 -1.38 -13.64
CA GLU A 6 4.91 -1.36 -15.08
C GLU A 6 3.74 -1.69 -16.01
N ARG A 7 2.69 -2.30 -15.47
CA ARG A 7 1.48 -2.67 -16.22
C ARG A 7 0.30 -1.71 -16.04
N LEU A 8 0.44 -0.72 -15.16
CA LEU A 8 -0.57 0.33 -15.00
C LEU A 8 -0.37 1.43 -16.04
N THR A 9 -0.71 1.12 -17.29
CA THR A 9 -0.52 2.01 -18.43
C THR A 9 -1.84 2.26 -19.16
N ILE A 10 -1.91 3.39 -19.84
CA ILE A 10 -3.00 3.81 -20.70
C ILE A 10 -2.49 3.82 -22.15
N ASP A 11 -3.25 3.20 -23.03
CA ASP A 11 -3.06 3.34 -24.46
C ASP A 11 -3.36 4.80 -24.87
N PRO A 12 -2.40 5.55 -25.41
CA PRO A 12 -2.60 6.95 -25.77
C PRO A 12 -3.64 7.16 -26.88
N LEU A 13 -3.94 6.14 -27.70
CA LEU A 13 -4.93 6.23 -28.77
C LEU A 13 -6.35 6.01 -28.26
N THR A 14 -6.55 4.97 -27.44
CA THR A 14 -7.89 4.61 -26.96
C THR A 14 -8.23 5.20 -25.62
N GLN A 15 -7.23 5.76 -24.90
CA GLN A 15 -7.35 6.25 -23.53
C GLN A 15 -7.87 5.18 -22.54
N GLN A 16 -7.73 3.91 -22.90
CA GLN A 16 -8.15 2.78 -22.08
C GLN A 16 -6.95 2.11 -21.40
N PRO A 17 -7.14 1.50 -20.24
CA PRO A 17 -6.14 0.66 -19.63
C PRO A 17 -5.71 -0.43 -20.62
N SER A 18 -4.45 -0.49 -20.97
CA SER A 18 -3.97 -1.39 -21.99
C SER A 18 -2.72 -2.13 -21.52
N SER A 19 -2.75 -3.45 -21.62
CA SER A 19 -1.55 -4.27 -21.56
C SER A 19 -0.75 -4.25 -22.88
N ALA A 20 -1.26 -3.58 -23.92
CA ALA A 20 -0.63 -3.55 -25.26
C ALA A 20 0.63 -2.66 -25.29
N CYS A 21 0.89 -1.92 -24.24
CA CYS A 21 2.12 -1.16 -24.05
C CYS A 21 3.29 -1.99 -23.52
N HIS A 22 3.11 -3.31 -23.38
CA HIS A 22 4.17 -4.22 -22.91
C HIS A 22 5.16 -4.61 -24.01
N PRO A 23 6.34 -5.16 -23.64
CA PRO A 23 7.38 -5.59 -24.57
C PRO A 23 6.78 -6.44 -25.71
N GLY A 24 6.90 -5.97 -26.91
CA GLY A 24 6.18 -6.48 -28.07
C GLY A 24 5.06 -5.53 -28.51
N GLY A 25 4.88 -4.41 -27.82
CA GLY A 25 3.95 -3.34 -28.20
C GLY A 25 4.11 -2.98 -29.66
N GLN A 26 2.97 -2.83 -30.33
CA GLN A 26 2.95 -2.58 -31.76
C GLN A 26 3.75 -1.30 -32.08
N TRP A 27 4.74 -1.46 -32.92
CA TRP A 27 5.37 -0.36 -33.57
C TRP A 27 4.34 0.29 -34.49
N LEU A 28 3.93 1.50 -34.18
CA LEU A 28 3.07 2.25 -35.06
C LEU A 28 3.94 2.82 -36.18
N ASN A 29 3.53 2.56 -37.43
CA ASN A 29 4.06 3.29 -38.57
C ASN A 29 3.47 4.71 -38.54
N ASP A 30 4.31 5.71 -38.46
CA ASP A 30 3.86 7.07 -38.69
C ASP A 30 3.47 7.27 -40.16
N PRO A 31 2.80 8.38 -40.51
CA PRO A 31 2.45 8.68 -41.90
C PRO A 31 3.63 8.80 -42.84
N THR A 32 4.83 8.95 -42.35
CA THR A 32 6.08 9.01 -43.13
C THR A 32 6.70 7.63 -43.34
N GLY A 33 6.10 6.57 -42.80
CA GLY A 33 6.59 5.19 -42.87
C GLY A 33 7.67 4.84 -41.86
N ALA A 34 8.04 5.77 -40.99
CA ALA A 34 8.94 5.48 -39.88
C ALA A 34 8.20 4.69 -38.77
N THR A 35 8.85 3.65 -38.26
CA THR A 35 8.29 2.88 -37.14
C THR A 35 8.60 3.64 -35.85
N VAL A 36 7.57 4.22 -35.24
CA VAL A 36 7.69 4.89 -33.95
C VAL A 36 7.12 3.99 -32.85
N SER A 37 7.82 3.85 -31.76
CA SER A 37 7.24 3.19 -30.59
C SER A 37 6.20 4.11 -29.98
N GLN A 38 5.07 3.54 -29.68
CA GLN A 38 4.01 4.23 -28.97
C GLN A 38 4.42 4.39 -27.52
N ALA A 39 4.69 5.62 -27.09
CA ALA A 39 4.96 5.93 -25.70
C ALA A 39 3.68 5.70 -24.89
N CYS A 40 3.72 4.75 -23.97
CA CYS A 40 2.62 4.53 -23.06
C CYS A 40 2.59 5.60 -21.98
N SER A 41 1.39 6.01 -21.60
CA SER A 41 1.20 6.90 -20.45
C SER A 41 0.88 6.10 -19.20
N PRO A 42 1.40 6.51 -18.03
CA PRO A 42 1.07 5.86 -16.77
C PRO A 42 -0.41 6.10 -16.42
N ASP A 43 -1.13 5.06 -16.00
CA ASP A 43 -2.50 5.19 -15.48
C ASP A 43 -2.45 5.71 -14.04
N GLN A 44 -2.44 7.02 -13.91
CA GLN A 44 -2.39 7.70 -12.63
C GLN A 44 -3.62 7.41 -11.76
N GLY A 45 -4.78 7.20 -12.37
CA GLY A 45 -6.01 6.85 -11.65
C GLY A 45 -5.91 5.44 -11.04
N ALA A 46 -5.46 4.47 -11.81
CA ALA A 46 -5.23 3.11 -11.33
C ALA A 46 -4.18 3.06 -10.20
N PHE A 47 -3.10 3.82 -10.34
CA PHE A 47 -2.08 3.96 -9.29
C PHE A 47 -2.68 4.50 -7.99
N LYS A 48 -3.44 5.61 -8.04
CA LYS A 48 -4.09 6.19 -6.86
C LYS A 48 -5.05 5.21 -6.19
N ARG A 49 -5.88 4.50 -6.97
CA ARG A 49 -6.80 3.47 -6.45
C ARG A 49 -6.05 2.34 -5.74
N LEU A 50 -5.00 1.83 -6.37
CA LEU A 50 -4.15 0.78 -5.78
C LEU A 50 -3.50 1.25 -4.48
N MET A 51 -2.90 2.45 -4.48
CA MET A 51 -2.25 3.03 -3.30
C MET A 51 -3.24 3.34 -2.18
N SER A 52 -4.46 3.79 -2.50
CA SER A 52 -5.52 3.99 -1.52
C SER A 52 -5.87 2.71 -0.77
N GLN A 53 -5.99 1.58 -1.48
CA GLN A 53 -6.33 0.31 -0.85
C GLN A 53 -5.15 -0.31 -0.07
N TYR A 54 -3.93 -0.22 -0.58
CA TYR A 54 -2.74 -0.61 0.18
C TYR A 54 -2.56 0.26 1.44
N GLY A 55 -2.72 1.57 1.31
CA GLY A 55 -2.59 2.50 2.42
C GLY A 55 -3.61 2.23 3.53
N PHE A 56 -4.85 1.86 3.18
CA PHE A 56 -5.84 1.46 4.16
C PHE A 56 -5.44 0.16 4.90
N ALA A 57 -4.90 -0.84 4.17
CA ALA A 57 -4.48 -2.10 4.75
C ALA A 57 -3.22 -1.98 5.64
N LEU A 58 -2.33 -1.05 5.31
CA LEU A 58 -1.04 -0.84 5.99
C LEU A 58 -1.12 0.20 7.11
N ALA A 59 -2.24 0.92 7.22
CA ALA A 59 -2.41 1.98 8.22
C ALA A 59 -2.32 1.47 9.65
N PRO A 60 -1.90 2.33 10.61
CA PRO A 60 -1.97 2.00 12.03
C PRO A 60 -3.38 1.54 12.41
N THR A 61 -3.48 0.45 13.14
CA THR A 61 -4.77 -0.15 13.53
C THR A 61 -5.35 0.46 14.80
N ALA A 62 -4.50 1.09 15.64
CA ALA A 62 -4.89 1.62 16.95
C ALA A 62 -5.61 0.56 17.82
N MET A 63 -5.15 -0.71 17.74
CA MET A 63 -5.81 -1.85 18.33
C MET A 63 -5.50 -1.99 19.81
N HIS A 64 -6.17 -1.18 20.61
CA HIS A 64 -6.17 -1.26 22.08
C HIS A 64 -7.23 -0.30 22.64
N SER A 65 -7.66 -0.54 23.87
CA SER A 65 -8.59 0.35 24.55
C SER A 65 -7.98 1.72 24.84
N ALA A 66 -8.80 2.70 25.20
CA ALA A 66 -8.35 4.04 25.60
C ALA A 66 -7.51 4.03 26.88
N ARG A 67 -7.55 2.94 27.63
CA ARG A 67 -6.79 2.78 28.87
C ARG A 67 -5.38 2.31 28.59
N THR A 68 -4.39 2.86 29.34
CA THR A 68 -3.00 2.42 29.28
C THR A 68 -2.79 1.08 29.98
N THR A 69 -1.61 0.46 29.77
CA THR A 69 -1.18 -0.75 30.50
C THR A 69 -0.82 -0.46 31.95
N GLY A 70 -0.84 0.81 32.38
CA GLY A 70 -0.44 1.28 33.70
C GLY A 70 1.02 1.74 33.73
N TYR A 71 1.37 2.50 34.77
CA TYR A 71 2.73 3.04 34.92
C TYR A 71 3.79 1.93 34.91
N GLY A 72 4.74 2.03 33.99
CA GLY A 72 5.79 1.04 33.81
C GLY A 72 5.34 -0.23 33.09
N GLY A 73 4.04 -0.41 32.81
CA GLY A 73 3.49 -1.58 32.14
C GLY A 73 4.06 -1.80 30.73
N PHE A 74 4.14 -3.04 30.37
CA PHE A 74 4.72 -3.53 29.13
C PHE A 74 3.78 -4.54 28.48
N HIS A 75 3.62 -4.47 27.18
CA HIS A 75 2.79 -5.40 26.43
C HIS A 75 3.49 -5.83 25.14
N LEU A 76 3.60 -7.12 24.94
CA LEU A 76 4.10 -7.74 23.73
C LEU A 76 2.95 -8.51 23.07
N SER A 77 2.69 -8.26 21.78
CA SER A 77 1.60 -8.91 21.08
C SER A 77 1.89 -9.21 19.62
N LEU A 78 1.19 -10.22 19.12
CA LEU A 78 1.07 -10.56 17.70
C LEU A 78 -0.30 -10.08 17.23
N GLU A 79 -0.31 -9.36 16.11
CA GLU A 79 -1.53 -8.89 15.45
C GLU A 79 -1.63 -9.46 14.06
N SER A 80 -2.84 -9.79 13.64
CA SER A 80 -3.16 -10.24 12.30
C SER A 80 -4.32 -9.42 11.74
N ASP A 81 -4.10 -8.75 10.61
CA ASP A 81 -5.06 -7.87 9.96
C ASP A 81 -5.50 -8.46 8.63
N TYR A 82 -6.79 -8.40 8.37
CA TYR A 82 -7.44 -8.90 7.15
C TYR A 82 -8.26 -7.77 6.54
N THR A 83 -7.74 -7.17 5.47
CA THR A 83 -8.36 -6.01 4.81
C THR A 83 -9.01 -6.42 3.51
N GLY A 84 -10.31 -6.13 3.36
CA GLY A 84 -11.04 -6.33 2.12
C GLY A 84 -10.55 -5.39 1.02
N ILE A 85 -10.35 -5.94 -0.19
CA ILE A 85 -9.96 -5.18 -1.39
C ILE A 85 -10.85 -5.49 -2.58
N SER A 86 -10.88 -4.57 -3.54
CA SER A 86 -11.62 -4.71 -4.80
C SER A 86 -10.83 -5.53 -5.82
N SER A 87 -10.59 -6.82 -5.51
CA SER A 87 -9.72 -7.72 -6.27
C SER A 87 -10.18 -8.01 -7.71
N ASP A 88 -11.47 -7.77 -8.02
CA ASP A 88 -12.06 -7.91 -9.35
C ASP A 88 -11.64 -6.79 -10.32
N LYS A 89 -11.20 -5.66 -9.80
CA LYS A 89 -10.85 -4.47 -10.57
C LYS A 89 -9.56 -4.67 -11.38
N SER A 90 -9.52 -4.01 -12.54
CA SER A 90 -8.40 -4.10 -13.49
C SER A 90 -7.05 -3.68 -12.87
N TYR A 91 -7.05 -2.65 -12.03
CA TYR A 91 -5.83 -2.15 -11.40
C TYR A 91 -5.20 -3.14 -10.41
N TRP A 92 -5.97 -4.03 -9.75
CA TRP A 92 -5.43 -5.14 -8.96
C TRP A 92 -4.87 -6.24 -9.86
N LYS A 93 -5.56 -6.56 -10.96
CA LYS A 93 -5.16 -7.61 -11.91
C LYS A 93 -3.91 -7.22 -12.70
N LEU A 94 -3.78 -5.96 -13.05
CA LEU A 94 -2.63 -5.43 -13.79
C LEU A 94 -1.51 -4.99 -12.85
N GLY A 95 -1.83 -4.26 -11.79
CA GLY A 95 -0.86 -3.65 -10.88
C GLY A 95 -0.24 -4.58 -9.84
N THR A 96 -0.53 -5.89 -9.90
CA THR A 96 0.09 -6.89 -9.03
C THR A 96 0.60 -8.10 -9.81
N GLN A 97 1.64 -8.73 -9.29
CA GLN A 97 2.25 -9.90 -9.91
C GLN A 97 1.34 -11.13 -9.80
N GLY A 98 1.16 -11.82 -10.92
CA GLY A 98 0.52 -13.13 -10.99
C GLY A 98 1.47 -14.27 -10.61
N ALA A 99 1.01 -15.50 -10.84
CA ALA A 99 1.84 -16.68 -10.68
C ALA A 99 3.01 -16.66 -11.68
N VAL A 100 4.18 -17.12 -11.24
CA VAL A 100 5.33 -17.33 -12.11
C VAL A 100 4.98 -18.45 -13.10
N ASP A 101 5.24 -18.23 -14.38
CA ASP A 101 5.12 -19.29 -15.38
C ASP A 101 6.22 -20.34 -15.14
N PRO A 102 5.86 -21.57 -14.77
CA PRO A 102 6.84 -22.61 -14.46
C PRO A 102 7.65 -23.07 -15.69
N SER A 103 7.20 -22.75 -16.91
CA SER A 103 7.85 -23.21 -18.14
C SER A 103 9.07 -22.36 -18.54
N ASN A 104 9.09 -21.08 -18.17
CA ASN A 104 10.14 -20.14 -18.58
C ASN A 104 10.74 -19.33 -17.42
N GLY A 105 10.25 -19.50 -16.19
CA GLY A 105 10.72 -18.76 -15.02
C GLY A 105 10.48 -17.25 -15.09
N SER A 106 9.83 -16.76 -16.16
CA SER A 106 9.54 -15.35 -16.29
C SER A 106 8.45 -14.96 -15.31
N SER A 107 8.78 -13.96 -14.50
CA SER A 107 7.78 -13.36 -13.63
C SER A 107 6.70 -12.69 -14.49
N SER A 108 5.56 -13.27 -14.36
CA SER A 108 4.33 -12.61 -14.24
C SER A 108 3.73 -11.96 -15.47
N THR A 109 2.96 -12.75 -15.99
CA THR A 109 1.68 -12.35 -16.57
C THR A 109 0.79 -11.66 -15.52
N ARG A 110 -0.22 -10.96 -16.00
CA ARG A 110 -1.36 -10.43 -15.26
C ARG A 110 -1.77 -11.34 -14.10
N ASN A 111 -2.04 -10.78 -12.94
CA ASN A 111 -2.63 -11.51 -11.83
C ASN A 111 -4.09 -11.82 -12.14
N ALA A 112 -4.36 -13.02 -12.63
CA ALA A 112 -5.70 -13.40 -13.08
C ALA A 112 -6.72 -13.43 -11.92
N SER A 113 -6.28 -13.77 -10.72
CA SER A 113 -7.13 -13.93 -9.53
C SER A 113 -6.46 -13.36 -8.29
N PRO A 114 -6.44 -12.03 -8.11
CA PRO A 114 -5.94 -11.44 -6.89
C PRO A 114 -6.73 -11.92 -5.68
N GLN A 115 -6.08 -12.09 -4.54
CA GLN A 115 -6.78 -12.41 -3.29
C GLN A 115 -7.71 -11.26 -2.90
N SER A 116 -8.90 -11.57 -2.42
CA SER A 116 -9.88 -10.55 -1.98
C SER A 116 -9.56 -9.92 -0.63
N LEU A 117 -8.61 -10.49 0.10
CA LEU A 117 -8.15 -10.00 1.40
C LEU A 117 -6.64 -9.80 1.38
N LEU A 118 -6.19 -8.60 1.74
CA LEU A 118 -4.81 -8.35 2.12
C LEU A 118 -4.61 -8.77 3.57
N GLN A 119 -3.52 -9.48 3.83
CA GLN A 119 -3.15 -9.96 5.15
C GLN A 119 -1.88 -9.25 5.60
N LEU A 120 -1.88 -8.74 6.83
CA LEU A 120 -0.70 -8.17 7.47
C LEU A 120 -0.53 -8.81 8.83
N TYR A 121 0.65 -9.35 9.10
CA TYR A 121 1.02 -9.89 10.41
C TYR A 121 2.06 -9.00 11.05
N SER A 122 1.83 -8.59 12.29
CA SER A 122 2.67 -7.62 12.99
C SER A 122 3.04 -8.10 14.39
N LEU A 123 4.26 -7.82 14.77
CA LEU A 123 4.72 -7.90 16.16
C LEU A 123 4.69 -6.49 16.73
N LYS A 124 4.02 -6.32 17.86
CA LYS A 124 3.87 -5.06 18.58
C LYS A 124 4.54 -5.10 19.93
N PHE A 125 5.17 -4.02 20.25
CA PHE A 125 5.83 -3.77 21.52
C PHE A 125 5.33 -2.46 22.08
N ARG A 126 4.61 -2.50 23.20
CA ARG A 126 3.97 -1.34 23.81
C ARG A 126 4.55 -1.09 25.19
N LYS A 127 4.81 0.17 25.50
CA LYS A 127 5.33 0.62 26.80
C LYS A 127 4.53 1.82 27.27
N SER A 128 4.03 1.74 28.50
CA SER A 128 3.39 2.87 29.19
C SER A 128 4.35 3.62 30.08
N PHE A 129 4.19 4.92 30.06
CA PHE A 129 4.94 5.89 30.85
C PHE A 129 4.02 6.62 31.83
N GLY A 130 4.56 7.57 32.57
CA GLY A 130 3.75 8.43 33.42
C GLY A 130 2.76 9.32 32.64
N PHE A 131 1.79 9.86 33.36
CA PHE A 131 0.82 10.80 32.82
C PHE A 131 -0.08 10.29 31.68
N GLY A 132 -0.34 9.00 31.63
CA GLY A 132 -1.18 8.40 30.58
C GLY A 132 -0.52 8.29 29.22
N LEU A 133 0.79 8.51 29.10
CA LEU A 133 1.52 8.38 27.85
C LEU A 133 1.87 6.92 27.59
N GLU A 134 1.62 6.47 26.36
CA GLU A 134 1.95 5.12 25.89
C GLU A 134 2.59 5.19 24.50
N MET A 135 3.63 4.42 24.28
CA MET A 135 4.31 4.30 22.99
C MET A 135 4.30 2.84 22.52
N THR A 136 4.09 2.64 21.24
CA THR A 136 4.08 1.32 20.60
C THR A 136 5.04 1.31 19.42
N GLY A 137 5.96 0.36 19.38
CA GLY A 137 6.75 0.04 18.19
C GLY A 137 6.14 -1.16 17.47
N ILE A 138 6.21 -1.20 16.14
CA ILE A 138 5.57 -2.23 15.33
C ILE A 138 6.48 -2.61 14.17
N VAL A 139 6.57 -3.91 13.91
CA VAL A 139 7.16 -4.48 12.70
C VAL A 139 6.22 -5.55 12.17
N GLY A 140 5.93 -5.48 10.88
CA GLY A 140 5.00 -6.42 10.24
C GLY A 140 5.47 -6.83 8.85
N PHE A 141 4.85 -7.88 8.33
CA PHE A 141 5.08 -8.35 6.97
C PHE A 141 3.76 -8.78 6.33
N MET A 142 3.70 -8.63 5.01
CA MET A 142 2.56 -9.05 4.21
C MET A 142 2.92 -10.39 3.54
N PRO A 143 2.26 -11.51 3.88
CA PRO A 143 2.60 -12.82 3.34
C PRO A 143 2.40 -12.88 1.82
N LYS A 144 3.24 -13.65 1.16
CA LYS A 144 3.29 -13.80 -0.31
C LYS A 144 3.59 -12.49 -1.05
N THR A 145 4.26 -11.56 -0.37
CA THR A 145 4.81 -10.34 -0.95
C THR A 145 6.19 -10.07 -0.37
N SER A 146 6.95 -9.18 -0.99
CA SER A 146 8.21 -8.68 -0.45
C SER A 146 8.01 -7.54 0.56
N ILE A 147 6.78 -7.12 0.83
CA ILE A 147 6.45 -5.94 1.63
C ILE A 147 6.67 -6.21 3.12
N ILE A 148 7.51 -5.40 3.73
CA ILE A 148 7.72 -5.31 5.17
C ILE A 148 7.24 -3.94 5.62
N SER A 149 6.53 -3.87 6.74
CA SER A 149 6.09 -2.63 7.35
C SER A 149 6.78 -2.40 8.69
N GLY A 150 7.07 -1.14 8.98
CA GLY A 150 7.57 -0.72 10.28
C GLY A 150 6.91 0.58 10.72
N GLY A 151 6.81 0.80 12.01
CA GLY A 151 6.20 2.02 12.49
C GLY A 151 6.17 2.17 14.00
N ALA A 152 5.59 3.28 14.42
CA ALA A 152 5.39 3.57 15.83
C ALA A 152 4.09 4.35 16.02
N ASP A 153 3.49 4.16 17.19
CA ASP A 153 2.30 4.89 17.63
C ASP A 153 2.59 5.53 18.99
N VAL A 154 1.99 6.69 19.21
CA VAL A 154 1.99 7.39 20.49
C VAL A 154 0.54 7.64 20.89
N ARG A 155 0.23 7.42 22.15
CA ARG A 155 -1.10 7.62 22.71
C ARG A 155 -1.03 8.35 24.03
N LEU A 156 -2.01 9.19 24.26
CA LEU A 156 -2.24 9.88 25.51
C LEU A 156 -3.65 9.56 26.03
N SER A 157 -3.73 8.89 27.17
CA SER A 157 -4.98 8.70 27.88
C SER A 157 -5.33 9.97 28.64
N LEU A 158 -6.43 10.61 28.22
CA LEU A 158 -6.90 11.89 28.81
C LEU A 158 -7.72 11.64 30.06
N LEU A 159 -8.55 10.60 30.04
CA LEU A 159 -9.38 10.18 31.17
C LEU A 159 -9.16 8.69 31.37
N GLU A 160 -8.70 8.28 32.55
CA GLU A 160 -8.41 6.90 32.85
C GLU A 160 -8.73 6.59 34.32
N GLY A 161 -9.39 5.46 34.54
CA GLY A 161 -9.45 4.85 35.86
C GLY A 161 -10.54 5.35 36.80
N PHE A 162 -11.53 6.09 36.35
CA PHE A 162 -12.71 6.46 37.15
C PHE A 162 -13.56 5.23 37.44
N ARG A 163 -13.34 4.58 38.60
CA ARG A 163 -13.97 3.26 38.93
C ARG A 163 -15.00 3.30 40.03
N THR A 164 -15.12 4.38 40.80
CA THR A 164 -15.99 4.44 41.98
C THR A 164 -16.97 5.62 41.93
N GLY A 165 -18.14 5.43 42.50
CA GLY A 165 -19.18 6.43 42.57
C GLY A 165 -19.72 6.88 41.21
N VAL A 166 -20.07 8.12 41.07
CA VAL A 166 -20.54 8.72 39.79
C VAL A 166 -19.47 8.61 38.71
N GLY A 167 -18.18 8.68 39.06
CA GLY A 167 -17.06 8.47 38.16
C GLY A 167 -16.99 7.06 37.56
N GLY A 168 -17.62 6.05 38.18
CA GLY A 168 -17.71 4.70 37.64
C GLY A 168 -18.49 4.60 36.31
N ILE A 169 -19.28 5.62 35.94
CA ILE A 169 -20.04 5.66 34.70
C ILE A 169 -19.22 6.28 33.57
N VAL A 170 -18.24 7.14 33.89
CA VAL A 170 -17.42 7.85 32.89
C VAL A 170 -16.53 6.85 32.12
N PRO A 171 -16.54 6.85 30.79
CA PRO A 171 -15.65 6.03 30.00
C PRO A 171 -14.21 6.58 30.05
N ASP A 172 -13.24 5.70 29.80
CA ASP A 172 -11.87 6.11 29.52
C ASP A 172 -11.82 6.74 28.12
N VAL A 173 -11.02 7.81 27.98
CA VAL A 173 -10.87 8.57 26.72
C VAL A 173 -9.38 8.72 26.41
N ALA A 174 -8.99 8.44 25.19
CA ALA A 174 -7.63 8.63 24.73
C ALA A 174 -7.59 9.23 23.33
N VAL A 175 -6.50 9.94 23.04
CA VAL A 175 -6.13 10.40 21.72
C VAL A 175 -4.77 9.80 21.36
N GLY A 176 -4.57 9.50 20.10
CA GLY A 176 -3.36 8.88 19.64
C GLY A 176 -3.02 9.25 18.21
N GLY A 177 -1.86 8.84 17.79
CA GLY A 177 -1.44 8.94 16.41
C GLY A 177 -0.30 7.96 16.15
N GLY A 178 -0.16 7.58 14.90
CA GLY A 178 0.85 6.62 14.49
C GLY A 178 1.32 6.86 13.08
N VAL A 179 2.46 6.25 12.79
CA VAL A 179 3.05 6.26 11.45
C VAL A 179 3.45 4.84 11.09
N ARG A 180 3.13 4.43 9.86
CA ARG A 180 3.60 3.20 9.23
C ARG A 180 4.31 3.54 7.94
N THR A 181 5.45 2.92 7.71
CA THR A 181 6.15 2.96 6.43
C THR A 181 6.39 1.55 5.93
N ILE A 182 6.49 1.40 4.62
CA ILE A 182 6.80 0.12 3.99
C ILE A 182 8.16 0.15 3.31
N THR A 183 8.75 -1.04 3.22
CA THR A 183 9.96 -1.32 2.46
C THR A 183 9.84 -2.71 1.82
N GLY A 184 10.85 -3.10 1.03
CA GLY A 184 10.91 -4.43 0.41
C GLY A 184 10.39 -4.47 -1.03
N THR A 185 9.79 -3.41 -1.55
CA THR A 185 9.44 -3.28 -2.97
C THR A 185 10.16 -2.09 -3.61
N PRO A 186 10.78 -2.27 -4.80
CA PRO A 186 11.35 -1.15 -5.54
C PRO A 186 10.31 -0.31 -6.28
N GLN A 187 9.08 -0.81 -6.39
CA GLN A 187 8.04 -0.24 -7.22
C GLN A 187 7.48 1.07 -6.64
N PHE A 188 7.33 1.14 -5.31
CA PHE A 188 6.85 2.33 -4.64
C PHE A 188 7.28 2.37 -3.17
N GLN A 189 7.25 3.54 -2.61
CA GLN A 189 7.38 3.80 -1.18
C GLN A 189 6.06 4.35 -0.67
N MET A 190 5.66 3.94 0.52
CA MET A 190 4.44 4.43 1.13
C MET A 190 4.66 4.69 2.62
N THR A 191 4.14 5.82 3.06
CA THR A 191 4.02 6.15 4.49
C THR A 191 2.57 6.52 4.77
N VAL A 192 2.02 5.95 5.83
CA VAL A 192 0.67 6.27 6.31
C VAL A 192 0.79 6.84 7.71
N ALA A 193 0.32 8.06 7.90
CA ALA A 193 0.18 8.69 9.20
C ALA A 193 -1.29 8.64 9.65
N SER A 194 -1.52 8.58 10.95
CA SER A 194 -2.87 8.57 11.52
C SER A 194 -2.98 9.42 12.76
N LEU A 195 -4.19 9.95 12.97
CA LEU A 195 -4.64 10.48 14.26
C LEU A 195 -5.92 9.76 14.64
N ASP A 196 -6.05 9.37 15.89
CA ASP A 196 -7.24 8.69 16.40
C ASP A 196 -7.71 9.25 17.74
N ALA A 197 -9.00 9.12 17.98
CA ALA A 197 -9.62 9.36 19.27
C ALA A 197 -10.49 8.15 19.62
N GLN A 198 -10.38 7.67 20.85
CA GLN A 198 -11.08 6.48 21.30
C GLN A 198 -11.71 6.67 22.66
N VAL A 199 -12.82 5.96 22.85
CA VAL A 199 -13.48 5.81 24.14
C VAL A 199 -13.59 4.32 24.47
N SER A 200 -13.40 3.96 25.72
CA SER A 200 -13.50 2.57 26.18
C SER A 200 -14.09 2.48 27.56
N LYS A 201 -14.66 1.31 27.88
CA LYS A 201 -15.20 1.04 29.21
C LYS A 201 -14.77 -0.36 29.67
N PRO A 202 -13.86 -0.48 30.63
CA PRO A 202 -13.51 -1.76 31.19
C PRO A 202 -14.66 -2.30 32.05
N LEU A 203 -15.07 -3.53 31.75
CA LEU A 203 -16.11 -4.29 32.44
C LEU A 203 -15.46 -5.48 33.12
N PRO A 204 -15.26 -5.44 34.45
CA PRO A 204 -14.77 -6.60 35.18
C PRO A 204 -15.84 -7.69 35.15
N ILE A 205 -15.47 -8.89 34.71
CA ILE A 205 -16.37 -10.06 34.67
C ILE A 205 -16.18 -10.90 35.92
N GLN A 206 -14.91 -11.08 36.32
CA GLN A 206 -14.49 -11.81 37.50
C GLN A 206 -13.24 -11.13 38.10
N ASP A 207 -12.74 -11.57 39.23
CA ASP A 207 -11.61 -10.95 39.91
C ASP A 207 -10.36 -10.80 39.06
N SER A 208 -10.14 -11.72 38.08
CA SER A 208 -8.98 -11.75 37.19
C SER A 208 -9.28 -11.43 35.72
N SER A 209 -10.56 -11.22 35.37
CA SER A 209 -11.00 -11.07 33.97
C SER A 209 -11.62 -9.72 33.71
N VAL A 210 -11.18 -9.04 32.67
CA VAL A 210 -11.71 -7.73 32.26
C VAL A 210 -12.02 -7.75 30.75
N LEU A 211 -13.25 -7.42 30.41
CA LEU A 211 -13.69 -7.18 29.04
C LEU A 211 -13.76 -5.68 28.79
N THR A 212 -13.14 -5.20 27.74
CA THR A 212 -13.09 -3.77 27.45
C THR A 212 -13.54 -3.51 26.01
N PRO A 213 -14.84 -3.23 25.79
CA PRO A 213 -15.30 -2.68 24.52
C PRO A 213 -14.75 -1.27 24.32
N TYR A 214 -14.46 -0.93 23.07
CA TYR A 214 -14.02 0.42 22.69
C TYR A 214 -14.55 0.81 21.32
N LEU A 215 -14.72 2.11 21.15
CA LEU A 215 -15.12 2.76 19.92
C LEU A 215 -14.14 3.89 19.63
N GLY A 216 -13.92 4.16 18.35
CA GLY A 216 -13.05 5.25 17.99
C GLY A 216 -13.28 5.76 16.58
N TYR A 217 -12.63 6.86 16.32
CA TYR A 217 -12.55 7.46 14.99
C TYR A 217 -11.08 7.72 14.67
N GLN A 218 -10.70 7.46 13.43
CA GLN A 218 -9.33 7.64 12.97
C GLN A 218 -9.30 8.35 11.63
N TYR A 219 -8.42 9.32 11.51
CA TYR A 219 -8.10 10.02 10.30
C TYR A 219 -6.74 9.56 9.78
N LEU A 220 -6.64 9.29 8.48
CA LEU A 220 -5.44 8.79 7.81
C LEU A 220 -4.97 9.76 6.75
N TRP A 221 -3.65 9.97 6.71
CA TRP A 221 -2.93 10.58 5.60
C TRP A 221 -2.02 9.54 4.98
N MET A 222 -2.14 9.34 3.68
CA MET A 222 -1.39 8.37 2.90
C MET A 222 -0.48 9.09 1.91
N PHE A 223 0.80 8.82 1.99
CA PHE A 223 1.84 9.38 1.14
C PHE A 223 2.46 8.23 0.36
N ALA A 224 2.20 8.16 -0.95
CA ALA A 224 2.76 7.14 -1.81
C ALA A 224 3.50 7.78 -2.99
N ASP A 225 4.73 7.33 -3.19
CA ASP A 225 5.61 7.77 -4.26
C ASP A 225 6.10 6.55 -5.03
N SER A 226 5.98 6.55 -6.36
CA SER A 226 6.55 5.47 -7.16
C SER A 226 8.05 5.64 -7.31
N GLY A 227 8.76 4.52 -7.48
CA GLY A 227 10.09 4.52 -8.03
C GLY A 227 10.11 4.88 -9.51
N LEU A 228 11.29 4.81 -10.11
CA LEU A 228 11.42 4.81 -11.55
C LEU A 228 10.95 3.45 -12.06
N ILE A 229 9.89 3.44 -12.86
CA ILE A 229 9.25 2.23 -13.38
C ILE A 229 9.61 2.05 -14.83
N ASP A 230 10.27 0.95 -15.16
CA ASP A 230 10.50 0.52 -16.53
C ASP A 230 9.22 -0.16 -17.05
N LEU A 231 8.59 0.43 -18.08
CA LEU A 231 7.38 -0.13 -18.70
C LEU A 231 7.67 -1.32 -19.60
N THR A 232 8.94 -1.62 -19.88
CA THR A 232 9.38 -2.71 -20.75
C THR A 232 10.43 -3.61 -20.11
N PRO A 233 10.21 -4.12 -18.86
CA PRO A 233 11.24 -4.81 -18.08
C PRO A 233 11.75 -6.12 -18.70
N GLY A 234 11.03 -6.67 -19.66
CA GLY A 234 11.45 -7.85 -20.43
C GLY A 234 12.28 -7.55 -21.68
N THR A 235 12.49 -6.27 -21.97
CA THR A 235 13.21 -5.83 -23.17
C THR A 235 14.56 -5.24 -22.76
N ASP A 236 15.65 -5.88 -23.20
CA ASP A 236 16.97 -5.29 -23.07
C ASP A 236 17.05 -4.06 -24.01
N ALA A 237 17.17 -2.88 -23.41
CA ALA A 237 17.26 -1.61 -24.12
C ALA A 237 18.39 -1.59 -25.17
N LEU A 238 19.44 -2.37 -24.95
CA LEU A 238 20.61 -2.47 -25.83
C LEU A 238 20.53 -3.63 -26.82
N ARG A 239 19.60 -4.58 -26.68
CA ARG A 239 19.56 -5.83 -27.45
C ARG A 239 19.49 -5.61 -28.97
N TYR A 240 18.83 -4.55 -29.39
CA TYR A 240 18.65 -4.21 -30.80
C TYR A 240 19.33 -2.88 -31.18
N CYS A 241 20.23 -2.40 -30.34
CA CYS A 241 20.90 -1.12 -30.50
C CYS A 241 22.41 -1.34 -30.62
N ASN A 242 23.06 -0.49 -31.39
CA ASN A 242 24.54 -0.42 -31.48
C ASN A 242 25.02 1.01 -31.27
N TYR A 243 26.30 1.13 -30.89
CA TYR A 243 26.95 2.42 -30.71
C TYR A 243 27.62 2.90 -32.01
N ALA A 244 28.05 4.14 -32.00
CA ALA A 244 28.74 4.78 -33.12
C ALA A 244 29.85 3.89 -33.73
N GLY A 245 29.89 3.86 -35.05
CA GLY A 245 30.82 3.06 -35.82
C GLY A 245 30.48 1.58 -35.98
N GLN A 246 29.45 1.10 -35.36
CA GLN A 246 28.93 -0.29 -35.47
C GLN A 246 27.82 -0.37 -36.53
N ASN A 247 27.63 -1.56 -37.07
CA ASN A 247 26.49 -1.79 -37.99
C ASN A 247 25.15 -1.78 -37.26
N VAL A 248 24.08 -1.27 -37.88
CA VAL A 248 22.75 -1.34 -37.33
C VAL A 248 22.32 -2.79 -37.18
N PRO A 249 21.80 -3.23 -35.99
CA PRO A 249 21.38 -4.61 -35.77
C PRO A 249 20.37 -5.11 -36.80
N GLY A 250 20.62 -6.27 -37.36
CA GLY A 250 19.72 -6.91 -38.34
C GLY A 250 19.78 -6.35 -39.74
N ASN A 251 20.73 -5.48 -40.07
CA ASN A 251 21.05 -5.08 -41.43
C ASN A 251 22.26 -5.86 -41.92
N THR A 252 22.13 -6.55 -43.06
CA THR A 252 23.20 -7.37 -43.69
C THR A 252 24.06 -6.57 -44.66
N ASP A 253 23.70 -5.33 -44.98
CA ASP A 253 24.48 -4.47 -45.87
C ASP A 253 25.72 -3.91 -45.18
N GLN A 254 26.81 -4.61 -45.34
CA GLN A 254 28.11 -4.21 -44.81
C GLN A 254 28.65 -3.02 -45.57
N GLY A 255 28.55 -1.84 -45.00
CA GLY A 255 29.30 -0.70 -45.47
C GLY A 255 28.61 0.66 -45.60
N GLN A 256 27.30 0.71 -45.72
CA GLN A 256 26.56 1.98 -45.90
C GLN A 256 25.68 2.39 -44.72
N ASN A 257 25.48 1.51 -43.75
CA ASN A 257 24.59 1.76 -42.61
C ASN A 257 25.34 1.79 -41.29
N LYS A 258 26.47 2.47 -41.26
CA LYS A 258 27.16 2.74 -40.00
C LYS A 258 26.44 3.82 -39.23
N ILE A 259 26.30 3.58 -37.95
CA ILE A 259 25.75 4.57 -37.04
C ILE A 259 26.64 5.78 -36.99
N PRO A 260 26.12 7.01 -37.21
CA PRO A 260 26.90 8.23 -37.09
C PRO A 260 27.52 8.35 -35.71
N ASP A 261 28.75 8.86 -35.66
CA ASP A 261 29.48 9.08 -34.40
C ASP A 261 28.98 10.36 -33.71
N ASN A 262 27.74 10.32 -33.23
CA ASN A 262 27.09 11.39 -32.48
C ASN A 262 26.95 11.04 -30.99
N GLY A 263 27.59 9.94 -30.56
CA GLY A 263 27.55 9.49 -29.17
C GLY A 263 26.19 8.91 -28.70
N GLN A 264 25.25 8.75 -29.63
CA GLN A 264 23.94 8.19 -29.29
C GLN A 264 23.79 6.76 -29.83
N PRO A 265 23.17 5.84 -29.07
CA PRO A 265 22.84 4.52 -29.58
C PRO A 265 21.76 4.62 -30.65
N VAL A 266 21.89 3.80 -31.70
CA VAL A 266 20.86 3.65 -32.74
C VAL A 266 20.32 2.24 -32.70
N CYS A 267 18.99 2.12 -32.62
CA CYS A 267 18.29 0.87 -32.48
C CYS A 267 17.66 0.44 -33.82
N LYS A 268 17.39 -0.87 -33.99
CA LYS A 268 16.68 -1.41 -35.12
C LYS A 268 15.33 -0.71 -35.27
N GLY A 269 15.05 -0.22 -36.48
CA GLY A 269 13.85 0.59 -36.74
C GLY A 269 14.00 2.08 -36.46
N GLY A 270 15.21 2.55 -36.11
CA GLY A 270 15.48 3.96 -35.88
C GLY A 270 14.92 4.52 -34.58
N SER A 271 14.42 3.65 -33.71
CA SER A 271 13.80 4.05 -32.44
C SER A 271 14.75 3.90 -31.27
N GLN A 272 14.78 4.94 -30.44
CA GLN A 272 15.42 4.91 -29.10
C GLN A 272 14.41 4.62 -27.99
N ALA A 273 13.26 4.04 -28.33
CA ALA A 273 12.10 3.93 -27.48
C ALA A 273 12.36 3.20 -26.16
N ASP A 274 13.23 2.17 -26.18
CA ASP A 274 13.49 1.38 -24.99
C ASP A 274 14.29 2.13 -23.93
N PHE A 275 15.04 3.15 -24.31
CA PHE A 275 15.74 4.01 -23.34
C PHE A 275 14.84 4.99 -22.61
N ASN A 276 13.66 5.29 -23.17
CA ASN A 276 12.75 6.32 -22.68
C ASN A 276 11.45 5.76 -22.09
N ASN A 277 11.33 4.44 -21.96
CA ASN A 277 10.14 3.81 -21.40
C ASN A 277 10.07 3.83 -19.87
N ASN A 278 10.98 4.55 -19.25
CA ASN A 278 10.95 4.76 -17.80
C ASN A 278 9.97 5.88 -17.45
N VAL A 279 9.06 5.59 -16.53
CA VAL A 279 8.07 6.55 -16.02
C VAL A 279 8.12 6.64 -14.51
N VAL A 280 7.66 7.78 -14.00
CA VAL A 280 7.40 7.98 -12.57
C VAL A 280 5.92 8.39 -12.46
N PHE A 281 5.16 7.68 -11.63
CA PHE A 281 3.81 8.11 -11.31
C PHE A 281 3.85 9.37 -10.46
N LYS A 282 2.90 10.26 -10.67
CA LYS A 282 2.76 11.44 -9.80
C LYS A 282 2.48 10.99 -8.36
N PRO A 283 3.09 11.64 -7.36
CA PRO A 283 2.84 11.33 -5.96
C PRO A 283 1.35 11.25 -5.63
N ALA A 284 0.94 10.22 -4.91
CA ALA A 284 -0.41 10.12 -4.37
C ALA A 284 -0.42 10.62 -2.92
N ARG A 285 -1.31 11.58 -2.63
CA ARG A 285 -1.51 12.17 -1.30
C ARG A 285 -2.98 12.01 -0.96
N LEU A 286 -3.32 10.92 -0.28
CA LEU A 286 -4.70 10.48 -0.12
C LEU A 286 -5.10 10.52 1.35
N GLU A 287 -6.39 10.73 1.59
CA GLU A 287 -6.97 10.80 2.93
C GLU A 287 -8.05 9.74 3.10
N ARG A 288 -8.23 9.24 4.33
CA ARG A 288 -9.29 8.29 4.68
C ARG A 288 -9.77 8.53 6.10
N HIS A 289 -11.02 8.24 6.33
CA HIS A 289 -11.67 8.34 7.64
C HIS A 289 -12.18 6.97 8.04
N ARG A 290 -11.78 6.46 9.21
CA ARG A 290 -12.18 5.15 9.69
C ARG A 290 -12.96 5.23 11.00
N LEU A 291 -13.98 4.41 11.12
CA LEU A 291 -14.60 4.07 12.39
C LEU A 291 -13.93 2.81 12.95
N ILE A 292 -13.74 2.80 14.26
CA ILE A 292 -13.10 1.73 15.02
C ILE A 292 -14.13 1.14 15.95
N PHE A 293 -14.29 -0.17 15.91
CA PHE A 293 -15.11 -0.96 16.84
C PHE A 293 -14.25 -2.09 17.36
N GLY A 294 -14.01 -2.15 18.65
CA GLY A 294 -13.12 -3.15 19.18
C GLY A 294 -13.51 -3.69 20.54
N LEU A 295 -12.93 -4.83 20.86
CA LEU A 295 -13.15 -5.55 22.10
C LEU A 295 -11.83 -6.17 22.55
N ASN A 296 -11.39 -5.85 23.75
CA ASN A 296 -10.23 -6.48 24.40
C ASN A 296 -10.71 -7.31 25.59
N TYR A 297 -10.22 -8.53 25.68
CA TYR A 297 -10.39 -9.41 26.82
C TYR A 297 -9.03 -9.65 27.44
N ARG A 298 -8.91 -9.37 28.74
CA ARG A 298 -7.70 -9.64 29.53
C ARG A 298 -8.01 -10.64 30.61
N TYR A 299 -7.22 -11.66 30.69
CA TYR A 299 -7.16 -12.62 31.78
C TYR A 299 -5.74 -12.65 32.34
N GLU A 300 -5.57 -12.13 33.57
CA GLU A 300 -4.27 -11.96 34.20
C GLU A 300 -3.27 -11.24 33.26
N MET A 301 -2.25 -11.98 32.77
CA MET A 301 -1.22 -11.49 31.87
C MET A 301 -1.59 -11.63 30.38
N VAL A 302 -2.56 -12.48 30.05
CA VAL A 302 -2.94 -12.74 28.64
C VAL A 302 -3.99 -11.74 28.18
N MET A 303 -3.76 -11.19 27.01
CA MET A 303 -4.71 -10.29 26.33
C MET A 303 -5.08 -10.85 24.98
N LEU A 304 -6.38 -10.88 24.70
CA LEU A 304 -6.97 -11.16 23.42
C LEU A 304 -7.69 -9.90 22.92
N GLY A 305 -7.47 -9.53 21.68
CA GLY A 305 -8.12 -8.39 21.04
C GLY A 305 -8.81 -8.78 19.75
N GLY A 306 -9.94 -8.14 19.48
CA GLY A 306 -10.63 -8.18 18.20
C GLY A 306 -11.08 -6.77 17.83
N GLN A 307 -10.90 -6.39 16.56
CA GLN A 307 -11.24 -5.06 16.08
C GLN A 307 -11.80 -5.11 14.67
N PHE A 308 -12.78 -4.29 14.41
CA PHE A 308 -13.33 -4.02 13.10
C PHE A 308 -13.14 -2.54 12.76
N LEU A 309 -12.49 -2.28 11.65
CA LEU A 309 -12.26 -0.97 11.08
C LEU A 309 -13.04 -0.85 9.79
N VAL A 310 -13.69 0.26 9.56
CA VAL A 310 -14.45 0.50 8.33
C VAL A 310 -14.37 1.97 7.93
N ASP A 311 -14.40 2.24 6.63
CA ASP A 311 -14.49 3.61 6.13
C ASP A 311 -15.75 4.32 6.65
N ALA A 312 -15.56 5.45 7.30
CA ALA A 312 -16.65 6.30 7.77
C ALA A 312 -17.39 6.97 6.59
N VAL A 313 -16.65 7.37 5.57
CA VAL A 313 -17.16 7.97 4.33
C VAL A 313 -16.59 7.22 3.11
N PRO A 314 -17.23 7.30 1.93
CA PRO A 314 -16.64 6.77 0.70
C PRO A 314 -15.25 7.34 0.44
N PRO A 315 -14.32 6.57 -0.16
CA PRO A 315 -12.95 7.02 -0.41
C PRO A 315 -12.83 8.34 -1.15
N ALA A 316 -13.68 8.59 -2.13
CA ALA A 316 -13.71 9.84 -2.89
C ALA A 316 -14.11 11.04 -2.02
N ASP A 317 -15.08 10.86 -1.11
CA ASP A 317 -15.59 11.94 -0.27
C ASP A 317 -14.60 12.36 0.82
N ALA A 318 -13.62 11.52 1.10
CA ALA A 318 -12.54 11.81 2.05
C ALA A 318 -11.45 12.73 1.44
N GLN A 319 -11.41 12.88 0.12
CA GLN A 319 -10.36 13.66 -0.55
C GLN A 319 -10.67 15.16 -0.55
N ASN A 320 -9.64 15.98 -0.50
CA ASN A 320 -9.75 17.44 -0.65
C ASN A 320 -9.56 17.88 -2.11
N ASP A 321 -8.70 17.19 -2.87
CA ASP A 321 -8.40 17.50 -4.27
C ASP A 321 -9.42 16.85 -5.23
N ASP A 322 -9.90 17.62 -6.21
CA ASP A 322 -10.91 17.14 -7.17
C ASP A 322 -10.41 16.05 -8.09
N ALA A 323 -9.13 16.04 -8.45
CA ALA A 323 -8.54 14.97 -9.24
C ALA A 323 -8.44 13.65 -8.46
N ASP A 324 -8.22 13.73 -7.14
CA ASP A 324 -8.24 12.55 -6.27
C ASP A 324 -9.66 12.05 -6.03
N LYS A 325 -10.64 12.95 -5.85
CA LYS A 325 -12.06 12.60 -5.81
C LYS A 325 -12.48 11.85 -7.08
N GLN A 326 -12.13 12.38 -8.23
CA GLN A 326 -12.46 11.74 -9.51
C GLN A 326 -11.78 10.39 -9.69
N ALA A 327 -10.52 10.25 -9.27
CA ALA A 327 -9.79 8.99 -9.33
C ALA A 327 -10.41 7.90 -8.45
N LEU A 328 -10.98 8.26 -7.29
CA LEU A 328 -11.53 7.33 -6.30
C LEU A 328 -13.06 7.22 -6.31
N LYS A 329 -13.74 7.86 -7.28
CA LYS A 329 -15.21 7.99 -7.33
C LYS A 329 -15.95 6.65 -7.26
N ASP A 330 -15.42 5.61 -7.89
CA ASP A 330 -16.07 4.29 -7.98
C ASP A 330 -15.48 3.27 -6.99
N GLU A 331 -14.69 3.75 -6.01
CA GLU A 331 -14.11 2.88 -5.00
C GLU A 331 -15.09 2.60 -3.87
N ALA A 332 -15.24 1.32 -3.56
CA ALA A 332 -16.06 0.89 -2.44
C ALA A 332 -15.39 1.19 -1.09
N ARG A 333 -16.20 1.35 -0.05
CA ARG A 333 -15.71 1.40 1.32
C ARG A 333 -14.96 0.13 1.66
N GLN A 334 -13.81 0.28 2.30
CA GLN A 334 -13.01 -0.84 2.78
C GLN A 334 -13.29 -1.13 4.25
N PHE A 335 -12.93 -2.34 4.63
CA PHE A 335 -12.94 -2.77 6.02
C PHE A 335 -11.68 -3.56 6.34
N THR A 336 -11.29 -3.56 7.61
CA THR A 336 -10.24 -4.43 8.16
C THR A 336 -10.79 -5.14 9.39
N LEU A 337 -10.55 -6.43 9.47
CA LEU A 337 -10.78 -7.23 10.66
C LEU A 337 -9.42 -7.58 11.25
N SER A 338 -9.20 -7.22 12.50
CA SER A 338 -7.93 -7.41 13.20
C SER A 338 -8.10 -8.28 14.44
N PHE A 339 -7.12 -9.12 14.70
CA PHE A 339 -7.04 -9.95 15.90
C PHE A 339 -5.68 -9.78 16.57
N GLU A 340 -5.65 -9.73 17.87
CA GLU A 340 -4.44 -9.59 18.67
C GLU A 340 -4.39 -10.68 19.76
N LEU A 341 -3.21 -11.24 19.92
CA LEU A 341 -2.87 -12.11 21.06
C LEU A 341 -1.60 -11.55 21.70
N GLY A 342 -1.64 -11.27 22.99
CA GLY A 342 -0.50 -10.66 23.68
C GLY A 342 -0.38 -11.03 25.14
N ALA A 343 0.76 -10.65 25.70
CA ALA A 343 1.05 -10.75 27.11
C ALA A 343 1.40 -9.37 27.67
N MET A 344 0.85 -9.08 28.85
CA MET A 344 1.01 -7.80 29.54
C MET A 344 1.77 -8.05 30.85
N PHE A 345 2.80 -7.25 31.12
CA PHE A 345 3.67 -7.36 32.28
C PHE A 345 3.70 -6.06 33.09
#